data_4d0e8b0917a7246cb4e85c37e3de9b86
#
_entry.id   4d0e8b0917a7246cb4e85c37e3de9b86
#
_cell.length_a   1.000
_cell.length_b   1.000
_cell.length_c   1.000
_cell.angle_alpha   90.00
_cell.angle_beta   90.00
_cell.angle_gamma   90.00
#
_symmetry.space_group_name_H-M   'P 1'
#
loop_
_entity.id
_entity.type
_entity.pdbx_description
1 polymer ?
#
loop_
_entity_poly.entity_id
_entity_poly.type
_entity_poly.pdbx_seq_one_letter_code
_entity_poly.pdbx_strand_id
1 'polypeptide(L)'
;MRAGLSLLLLVLVFGAQALAGEGFPCPPTPPDADGPFYRPGAPVRTRVGSGYGLTGEVKSAADCSVIGHAKIEIWLAGPDGLYGDAWRATLFSRPNGRYAFSSHVPGPYGSRPPHIHLIANAPGYRELITQHYLAPGTTGAVFDLVLIPDD
;
A
#
# COMPACT_ATOMS: atom_id res chain seq x y z
N MET A 1 38.39 12.58 62.92
CA MET A 1 38.19 13.27 61.63
C MET A 1 38.00 12.19 60.53
N ARG A 2 36.78 11.99 60.11
CA ARG A 2 36.48 11.03 59.02
C ARG A 2 35.87 11.83 57.82
N ALA A 3 36.62 11.94 56.74
CA ALA A 3 36.19 12.58 55.51
C ALA A 3 35.30 11.62 54.74
N GLY A 4 34.03 11.97 54.58
CA GLY A 4 33.10 11.23 53.71
C GLY A 4 33.26 11.67 52.27
N LEU A 5 33.62 10.74 51.38
CA LEU A 5 33.73 10.94 49.94
C LEU A 5 32.35 10.68 49.32
N SER A 6 31.62 11.76 48.96
CA SER A 6 30.36 11.65 48.25
C SER A 6 30.63 11.39 46.76
N LEU A 7 30.30 10.21 46.31
CA LEU A 7 30.37 9.82 44.91
C LEU A 7 29.10 10.31 44.18
N LEU A 8 29.25 11.33 43.32
CA LEU A 8 28.18 11.88 42.52
C LEU A 8 27.99 10.96 41.27
N LEU A 9 26.91 10.18 41.27
CA LEU A 9 26.57 9.29 40.16
C LEU A 9 25.91 10.14 39.06
N LEU A 10 26.67 10.42 37.98
CA LEU A 10 26.15 11.10 36.76
C LEU A 10 25.36 10.10 35.94
N VAL A 11 24.02 10.15 35.97
CA VAL A 11 23.14 9.35 35.13
C VAL A 11 23.06 10.02 33.76
N LEU A 12 23.76 9.46 32.77
CA LEU A 12 23.61 9.83 31.37
C LEU A 12 22.30 9.24 30.83
N VAL A 13 21.28 10.07 30.70
CA VAL A 13 20.05 9.73 30.00
C VAL A 13 20.31 9.81 28.50
N PHE A 14 20.56 8.67 27.87
CA PHE A 14 20.53 8.57 26.40
C PHE A 14 19.07 8.69 25.94
N GLY A 15 18.67 9.89 25.54
CA GLY A 15 17.44 10.09 24.80
C GLY A 15 17.55 9.37 23.46
N ALA A 16 16.77 8.31 23.25
CA ALA A 16 16.57 7.73 21.94
C ALA A 16 15.87 8.80 21.08
N GLN A 17 16.64 9.44 20.21
CA GLN A 17 16.09 10.26 19.13
C GLN A 17 15.43 9.27 18.17
N ALA A 18 14.10 9.18 18.20
CA ALA A 18 13.36 8.60 17.12
C ALA A 18 13.73 9.40 15.86
N LEU A 19 14.31 8.73 14.87
CA LEU A 19 14.46 9.27 13.53
C LEU A 19 13.05 9.57 13.05
N ALA A 20 12.65 10.85 13.10
CA ALA A 20 11.47 11.33 12.43
C ALA A 20 11.70 11.01 10.94
N GLY A 21 11.00 10.01 10.41
CA GLY A 21 10.92 9.78 8.98
C GLY A 21 10.48 11.08 8.31
N GLU A 22 10.95 11.33 7.09
CA GLU A 22 10.60 12.52 6.31
C GLU A 22 9.10 12.77 6.46
N GLY A 23 8.78 13.86 7.16
CA GLY A 23 7.42 14.10 7.65
C GLY A 23 6.52 14.60 6.53
N PHE A 24 5.97 13.69 5.74
CA PHE A 24 4.88 14.02 4.82
C PHE A 24 3.60 14.28 5.61
N PRO A 25 2.84 15.34 5.29
CA PRO A 25 1.52 15.61 5.89
C PRO A 25 0.55 14.44 5.73
N CYS A 26 0.63 13.72 4.60
CA CYS A 26 -0.06 12.46 4.36
C CYS A 26 0.95 11.31 4.42
N PRO A 27 0.84 10.40 5.39
CA PRO A 27 1.73 9.24 5.45
C PRO A 27 1.67 8.44 4.16
N PRO A 28 2.80 8.21 3.46
CA PRO A 28 2.83 7.41 2.25
C PRO A 28 2.32 5.99 2.48
N THR A 29 1.64 5.41 1.49
CA THR A 29 1.32 3.99 1.55
C THR A 29 2.63 3.18 1.57
N PRO A 30 2.81 2.27 2.54
CA PRO A 30 4.02 1.45 2.62
C PRO A 30 4.20 0.61 1.35
N PRO A 31 5.41 0.58 0.76
CA PRO A 31 5.70 -0.31 -0.36
C PRO A 31 5.75 -1.77 0.12
N ASP A 32 5.47 -2.69 -0.80
CA ASP A 32 5.62 -4.14 -0.60
C ASP A 32 6.12 -4.77 -1.91
N ALA A 33 6.44 -6.07 -1.88
CA ALA A 33 6.98 -6.77 -3.03
C ALA A 33 5.95 -6.94 -4.16
N ASP A 34 6.39 -6.80 -5.41
CA ASP A 34 5.58 -7.12 -6.59
C ASP A 34 5.34 -8.62 -6.75
N GLY A 35 6.24 -9.43 -6.19
CA GLY A 35 6.20 -10.89 -6.33
C GLY A 35 6.56 -11.36 -7.75
N PRO A 36 6.51 -12.69 -8.01
CA PRO A 36 6.98 -13.26 -9.28
C PRO A 36 5.93 -13.29 -10.40
N PHE A 37 4.71 -12.79 -10.18
CA PHE A 37 3.59 -12.96 -11.11
C PHE A 37 3.14 -11.68 -11.81
N TYR A 38 3.81 -10.56 -11.57
CA TYR A 38 3.52 -9.33 -12.30
C TYR A 38 3.80 -9.52 -13.80
N ARG A 39 2.84 -9.07 -14.62
CA ARG A 39 2.99 -8.97 -16.08
C ARG A 39 2.35 -7.67 -16.55
N PRO A 40 3.05 -6.87 -17.35
CA PRO A 40 2.49 -5.62 -17.89
C PRO A 40 1.34 -5.89 -18.87
N GLY A 41 0.58 -4.85 -19.20
CA GLY A 41 -0.45 -4.91 -20.24
C GLY A 41 -1.73 -5.63 -19.82
N ALA A 42 -2.11 -5.56 -18.55
CA ALA A 42 -3.41 -6.05 -18.10
C ALA A 42 -4.56 -5.27 -18.77
N PRO A 43 -5.70 -5.94 -19.09
CA PRO A 43 -6.85 -5.27 -19.71
C PRO A 43 -7.39 -4.13 -18.85
N VAL A 44 -7.88 -3.06 -19.49
CA VAL A 44 -8.56 -1.96 -18.80
C VAL A 44 -9.95 -2.44 -18.33
N ARG A 45 -10.11 -2.61 -17.03
CA ARG A 45 -11.37 -3.05 -16.42
C ARG A 45 -11.33 -2.79 -14.90
N THR A 46 -12.49 -2.69 -14.28
CA THR A 46 -12.65 -2.47 -12.84
C THR A 46 -13.15 -3.72 -12.09
N ARG A 47 -13.27 -4.85 -12.80
CA ARG A 47 -13.80 -6.08 -12.23
C ARG A 47 -13.09 -7.31 -12.81
N VAL A 48 -12.71 -8.23 -11.91
CA VAL A 48 -12.20 -9.56 -12.27
C VAL A 48 -12.94 -10.69 -11.54
N GLY A 49 -13.93 -10.34 -10.72
CA GLY A 49 -14.71 -11.29 -9.94
C GLY A 49 -15.77 -10.59 -9.11
N SER A 50 -16.34 -11.29 -8.16
CA SER A 50 -17.33 -10.76 -7.23
C SER A 50 -17.11 -11.35 -5.83
N GLY A 51 -17.63 -10.67 -4.80
CA GLY A 51 -17.51 -11.07 -3.40
C GLY A 51 -16.55 -10.23 -2.58
N TYR A 52 -15.65 -9.47 -3.22
CA TYR A 52 -14.80 -8.51 -2.55
C TYR A 52 -14.70 -7.20 -3.31
N GLY A 53 -14.87 -6.08 -2.61
CA GLY A 53 -14.77 -4.71 -3.14
C GLY A 53 -13.58 -3.97 -2.54
N LEU A 54 -12.68 -3.45 -3.37
CA LEU A 54 -11.59 -2.57 -2.95
C LEU A 54 -11.85 -1.17 -3.48
N THR A 55 -11.94 -0.19 -2.59
CA THR A 55 -12.13 1.22 -2.93
C THR A 55 -11.06 2.07 -2.25
N GLY A 56 -10.85 3.28 -2.71
CA GLY A 56 -9.92 4.22 -2.08
C GLY A 56 -9.74 5.47 -2.90
N GLU A 57 -8.82 6.30 -2.47
CA GLU A 57 -8.38 7.51 -3.16
C GLU A 57 -6.87 7.43 -3.43
N VAL A 58 -6.45 7.96 -4.58
CA VAL A 58 -5.03 8.20 -4.86
C VAL A 58 -4.73 9.62 -4.41
N LYS A 59 -3.72 9.80 -3.57
CA LYS A 59 -3.37 11.06 -2.91
C LYS A 59 -1.87 11.35 -2.99
N SER A 60 -1.53 12.62 -2.91
CA SER A 60 -0.15 13.09 -2.72
C SER A 60 0.26 13.01 -1.26
N ALA A 61 1.45 12.50 -0.98
CA ALA A 61 2.03 12.54 0.36
C ALA A 61 2.35 13.97 0.81
N ALA A 62 2.65 14.88 -0.14
CA ALA A 62 3.08 16.24 0.17
C ALA A 62 2.00 17.11 0.84
N ASP A 63 0.73 16.90 0.48
CA ASP A 63 -0.36 17.81 0.90
C ASP A 63 -1.73 17.14 1.04
N CYS A 64 -1.80 15.81 0.89
CA CYS A 64 -3.03 15.02 0.88
C CYS A 64 -4.00 15.34 -0.28
N SER A 65 -3.58 16.11 -1.26
CA SER A 65 -4.42 16.41 -2.43
C SER A 65 -4.69 15.13 -3.24
N VAL A 66 -5.87 15.05 -3.84
CA VAL A 66 -6.26 13.89 -4.66
C VAL A 66 -5.54 13.93 -6.01
N ILE A 67 -5.18 12.74 -6.51
CA ILE A 67 -4.53 12.55 -7.80
C ILE A 67 -5.52 11.85 -8.73
N GLY A 68 -6.05 12.61 -9.69
CA GLY A 68 -6.92 12.07 -10.74
C GLY A 68 -6.11 11.41 -11.85
N HIS A 69 -6.73 10.44 -12.53
CA HIS A 69 -6.16 9.73 -13.68
C HIS A 69 -4.86 8.95 -13.39
N ALA A 70 -4.56 8.68 -12.12
CA ALA A 70 -3.48 7.78 -11.75
C ALA A 70 -3.77 6.38 -12.29
N LYS A 71 -2.78 5.76 -12.94
CA LYS A 71 -2.86 4.39 -13.43
C LYS A 71 -2.67 3.42 -12.27
N ILE A 72 -3.57 2.46 -12.13
CA ILE A 72 -3.50 1.42 -11.11
C ILE A 72 -3.53 0.07 -11.82
N GLU A 73 -2.48 -0.71 -11.70
CA GLU A 73 -2.41 -2.09 -12.17
C GLU A 73 -2.62 -3.03 -11.00
N ILE A 74 -3.49 -4.02 -11.19
CA ILE A 74 -3.90 -4.95 -10.14
C ILE A 74 -3.74 -6.38 -10.64
N TRP A 75 -3.23 -7.27 -9.78
CA TRP A 75 -3.24 -8.71 -10.00
C TRP A 75 -3.39 -9.46 -8.68
N LEU A 76 -4.00 -10.63 -8.75
CA LEU A 76 -4.28 -11.47 -7.58
C LEU A 76 -4.37 -12.94 -8.00
N ALA A 77 -4.29 -13.83 -7.02
CA ALA A 77 -4.55 -15.24 -7.25
C ALA A 77 -6.04 -15.47 -7.54
N GLY A 78 -6.34 -16.37 -8.44
CA GLY A 78 -7.71 -16.86 -8.67
C GLY A 78 -8.30 -17.58 -7.45
N PRO A 79 -9.56 -17.98 -7.48
CA PRO A 79 -10.18 -18.76 -6.40
C PRO A 79 -9.47 -20.09 -6.12
N ASP A 80 -8.77 -20.61 -7.13
CA ASP A 80 -7.95 -21.83 -7.09
C ASP A 80 -6.51 -21.60 -6.60
N GLY A 81 -6.15 -20.35 -6.25
CA GLY A 81 -4.80 -19.98 -5.84
C GLY A 81 -3.81 -19.76 -7.00
N LEU A 82 -4.25 -19.86 -8.26
CA LEU A 82 -3.39 -19.68 -9.43
C LEU A 82 -3.47 -18.26 -9.98
N TYR A 83 -2.32 -17.72 -10.39
CA TYR A 83 -2.26 -16.44 -11.08
C TYR A 83 -2.48 -16.62 -12.58
N GLY A 84 -3.15 -15.65 -13.21
CA GLY A 84 -3.43 -15.71 -14.64
C GLY A 84 -4.03 -14.43 -15.21
N ASP A 85 -4.22 -14.39 -16.54
CA ASP A 85 -4.73 -13.20 -17.22
C ASP A 85 -6.18 -12.84 -16.83
N ALA A 86 -6.96 -13.84 -16.39
CA ALA A 86 -8.30 -13.61 -15.88
C ALA A 86 -8.33 -12.71 -14.63
N TRP A 87 -7.24 -12.69 -13.87
CA TRP A 87 -7.16 -12.06 -12.55
C TRP A 87 -6.26 -10.82 -12.51
N ARG A 88 -6.11 -10.14 -13.66
CA ARG A 88 -5.35 -8.90 -13.81
C ARG A 88 -6.22 -7.80 -14.36
N ALA A 89 -5.98 -6.56 -13.94
CA ALA A 89 -6.70 -5.38 -14.41
C ALA A 89 -5.80 -4.15 -14.45
N THR A 90 -6.09 -3.25 -15.37
CA THR A 90 -5.63 -1.85 -15.31
C THR A 90 -6.84 -0.97 -15.14
N LEU A 91 -6.81 -0.06 -14.17
CA LEU A 91 -7.83 0.96 -13.99
C LEU A 91 -7.18 2.32 -13.73
N PHE A 92 -7.99 3.37 -13.73
CA PHE A 92 -7.54 4.74 -13.50
C PHE A 92 -8.39 5.36 -12.42
N SER A 93 -7.76 6.15 -11.55
CA SER A 93 -8.52 6.97 -10.61
C SER A 93 -9.37 7.99 -11.37
N ARG A 94 -10.55 8.29 -10.82
CA ARG A 94 -11.44 9.32 -11.35
C ARG A 94 -10.81 10.71 -11.14
N PRO A 95 -11.32 11.79 -11.77
CA PRO A 95 -10.81 13.15 -11.57
C PRO A 95 -10.74 13.58 -10.08
N ASN A 96 -11.59 13.01 -9.23
CA ASN A 96 -11.60 13.24 -7.77
C ASN A 96 -10.70 12.27 -7.00
N GLY A 97 -9.76 11.57 -7.65
CA GLY A 97 -8.82 10.63 -7.06
C GLY A 97 -9.39 9.26 -6.70
N ARG A 98 -10.70 9.07 -6.72
CA ARG A 98 -11.33 7.81 -6.29
C ARG A 98 -11.15 6.68 -7.28
N TYR A 99 -10.96 5.48 -6.77
CA TYR A 99 -11.00 4.24 -7.55
C TYR A 99 -11.90 3.20 -6.88
N ALA A 100 -12.36 2.24 -7.68
CA ALA A 100 -13.13 1.10 -7.20
C ALA A 100 -12.79 -0.13 -8.06
N PHE A 101 -12.57 -1.24 -7.40
CA PHE A 101 -12.25 -2.53 -8.01
C PHE A 101 -13.07 -3.64 -7.37
N SER A 102 -13.52 -4.60 -8.16
CA SER A 102 -14.25 -5.77 -7.66
C SER A 102 -13.53 -7.06 -8.03
N SER A 103 -13.37 -7.94 -7.07
CA SER A 103 -12.77 -9.27 -7.25
C SER A 103 -13.52 -10.33 -6.45
N HIS A 104 -13.08 -11.56 -6.57
CA HIS A 104 -13.32 -12.61 -5.56
C HIS A 104 -12.32 -12.43 -4.42
N VAL A 105 -12.51 -13.17 -3.32
CA VAL A 105 -11.47 -13.35 -2.30
C VAL A 105 -10.37 -14.23 -2.91
N PRO A 106 -9.11 -13.77 -2.99
CA PRO A 106 -8.01 -14.56 -3.55
C PRO A 106 -7.89 -15.92 -2.86
N GLY A 107 -7.72 -16.97 -3.65
CA GLY A 107 -7.45 -18.32 -3.15
C GLY A 107 -6.11 -18.40 -2.43
N PRO A 108 -5.88 -19.48 -1.69
CA PRO A 108 -4.63 -19.69 -0.96
C PRO A 108 -3.43 -19.79 -1.92
N TYR A 109 -2.37 -19.06 -1.61
CA TYR A 109 -1.09 -19.15 -2.30
C TYR A 109 0.02 -19.41 -1.28
N GLY A 110 0.44 -20.66 -1.16
CA GLY A 110 1.38 -21.10 -0.12
C GLY A 110 0.81 -20.82 1.28
N SER A 111 1.66 -20.29 2.16
CA SER A 111 1.26 -19.88 3.53
C SER A 111 0.88 -18.40 3.65
N ARG A 112 0.79 -17.69 2.53
CA ARG A 112 0.51 -16.24 2.55
C ARG A 112 -0.98 -15.96 2.78
N PRO A 113 -1.32 -14.92 3.57
CA PRO A 113 -2.69 -14.46 3.66
C PRO A 113 -3.25 -14.04 2.28
N PRO A 114 -4.57 -14.10 2.06
CA PRO A 114 -5.19 -13.55 0.85
C PRO A 114 -4.78 -12.09 0.64
N HIS A 115 -4.30 -11.76 -0.56
CA HIS A 115 -3.80 -10.42 -0.88
C HIS A 115 -4.05 -10.04 -2.34
N ILE A 116 -4.09 -8.74 -2.57
CA ILE A 116 -4.22 -8.10 -3.88
C ILE A 116 -2.96 -7.26 -4.08
N HIS A 117 -2.25 -7.49 -5.17
CA HIS A 117 -1.11 -6.65 -5.57
C HIS A 117 -1.59 -5.41 -6.32
N LEU A 118 -0.92 -4.30 -6.10
CA LEU A 118 -1.19 -3.03 -6.78
C LEU A 118 0.11 -2.34 -7.17
N ILE A 119 0.13 -1.78 -8.38
CA ILE A 119 1.12 -0.77 -8.80
C ILE A 119 0.35 0.51 -9.11
N ALA A 120 0.72 1.61 -8.48
CA ALA A 120 0.13 2.91 -8.77
C ALA A 120 1.17 3.86 -9.35
N ASN A 121 0.80 4.51 -10.47
CA ASN A 121 1.64 5.45 -11.19
C ASN A 121 0.85 6.72 -11.52
N ALA A 122 1.50 7.87 -11.33
CA ALA A 122 0.99 9.17 -11.78
C ALA A 122 2.16 10.06 -12.22
N PRO A 123 1.99 10.94 -13.22
CA PRO A 123 3.04 11.89 -13.60
C PRO A 123 3.47 12.78 -12.42
N GLY A 124 4.79 12.88 -12.19
CA GLY A 124 5.37 13.65 -11.09
C GLY A 124 5.39 12.93 -9.74
N TYR A 125 5.15 11.61 -9.74
CA TYR A 125 5.18 10.79 -8.53
C TYR A 125 6.00 9.52 -8.73
N ARG A 126 6.69 9.10 -7.67
CA ARG A 126 7.38 7.81 -7.62
C ARG A 126 6.36 6.67 -7.74
N GLU A 127 6.70 5.64 -8.51
CA GLU A 127 5.89 4.43 -8.60
C GLU A 127 5.74 3.79 -7.22
N LEU A 128 4.50 3.48 -6.86
CA LEU A 128 4.20 2.71 -5.66
C LEU A 128 3.88 1.27 -6.05
N ILE A 129 4.66 0.33 -5.53
CA ILE A 129 4.35 -1.12 -5.56
C ILE A 129 3.94 -1.50 -4.14
N THR A 130 2.76 -2.10 -3.98
CA THR A 130 2.23 -2.46 -2.66
C THR A 130 1.29 -3.66 -2.73
N GLN A 131 0.85 -4.13 -1.57
CA GLN A 131 -0.12 -5.22 -1.44
C GLN A 131 -1.19 -4.85 -0.42
N HIS A 132 -2.44 -5.15 -0.75
CA HIS A 132 -3.55 -5.10 0.18
C HIS A 132 -3.85 -6.50 0.71
N TYR A 133 -3.69 -6.71 2.01
CA TYR A 133 -4.02 -7.98 2.68
C TYR A 133 -5.47 -7.95 3.17
N LEU A 134 -6.24 -8.96 2.79
CA LEU A 134 -7.66 -9.03 3.16
C LEU A 134 -7.80 -9.48 4.62
N ALA A 135 -8.58 -8.73 5.39
CA ALA A 135 -8.95 -9.17 6.73
C ALA A 135 -9.95 -10.36 6.64
N PRO A 136 -9.79 -11.41 7.45
CA PRO A 136 -10.67 -12.57 7.44
C PRO A 136 -12.14 -12.19 7.58
N GLY A 137 -13.00 -12.76 6.74
CA GLY A 137 -14.46 -12.57 6.81
C GLY A 137 -14.98 -11.24 6.28
N THR A 138 -14.10 -10.36 5.74
CA THR A 138 -14.54 -9.11 5.12
C THR A 138 -14.90 -9.29 3.65
N THR A 139 -15.84 -8.47 3.18
CA THR A 139 -16.29 -8.43 1.78
C THR A 139 -15.78 -7.19 1.04
N GLY A 140 -14.92 -6.41 1.65
CA GLY A 140 -14.33 -5.23 1.06
C GLY A 140 -13.50 -4.41 2.05
N ALA A 141 -12.77 -3.44 1.50
CA ALA A 141 -11.97 -2.49 2.24
C ALA A 141 -11.90 -1.13 1.54
N VAL A 142 -11.53 -0.13 2.31
CA VAL A 142 -11.00 1.15 1.80
C VAL A 142 -9.49 1.11 1.93
N PHE A 143 -8.78 1.32 0.82
CA PHE A 143 -7.32 1.29 0.75
C PHE A 143 -6.82 2.46 -0.08
N ASP A 144 -6.38 3.52 0.58
CA ASP A 144 -5.83 4.70 -0.09
C ASP A 144 -4.41 4.43 -0.60
N LEU A 145 -4.09 4.98 -1.77
CA LEU A 145 -2.78 4.91 -2.40
C LEU A 145 -2.13 6.30 -2.32
N VAL A 146 -1.28 6.49 -1.32
CA VAL A 146 -0.62 7.76 -1.07
C VAL A 146 0.77 7.75 -1.69
N LEU A 147 0.95 8.52 -2.77
CA LEU A 147 2.15 8.56 -3.59
C LEU A 147 3.12 9.65 -3.14
N ILE A 148 4.41 9.34 -3.17
CA ILE A 148 5.48 10.30 -2.90
C ILE A 148 5.77 11.07 -4.19
N PRO A 149 5.78 12.41 -4.19
CA PRO A 149 6.21 13.19 -5.34
C PRO A 149 7.64 12.83 -5.77
N ASP A 150 7.93 12.96 -7.06
CA ASP A 150 9.31 12.96 -7.56
C ASP A 150 10.05 14.21 -7.07
N ASP A 151 11.37 14.12 -6.94
CA ASP A 151 12.25 15.22 -6.55
C ASP A 151 12.37 16.26 -7.66
#